data_d87830d58cee23a24b51a4573b3fef68
#
_entry.id   d87830d58cee23a24b51a4573b3fef68
#
_cell.length_a   1.000
_cell.length_b   1.000
_cell.length_c   1.000
_cell.angle_alpha   90.00
_cell.angle_beta   90.00
_cell.angle_gamma   90.00
#
_symmetry.space_group_name_H-M   'P 1'
#
loop_
_entity.id
_entity.type
_entity.pdbx_description
1 polymer ?
#
loop_
_entity_poly.entity_id
_entity_poly.type
_entity_poly.pdbx_seq_one_letter_code
_entity_poly.pdbx_strand_id
1 'polypeptide(L)'
;MLGLMLAIGPVAAQQGPAPTGAVVDMATVQVTGEQPGPGLWKVTAPQGHVLWILGTVSPLPSGVQWRSDEVERTIAGVDHVLGDPGFSLDAKIGVFKGLTLLPLAMKTARDPQGRTLDQILPAASYARWLGLKQTYMGNDRGVEKDRPLVASGRLYQAFLKRNGLRDGKQVKEALGRAYKAHDLKPEDVQVKLKVDDIRGTLKELQTTEVDDRACFERTL
;
A
#
# COMPACT_ATOMS: atom_id res chain seq x y z
N MET A 1 -58.84 50.75 21.11
CA MET A 1 -57.80 49.72 20.92
C MET A 1 -58.02 49.07 19.56
N LEU A 2 -57.22 49.45 18.60
CA LEU A 2 -57.37 49.05 17.21
C LEU A 2 -56.43 47.85 16.98
N GLY A 3 -56.96 46.67 16.76
CA GLY A 3 -56.21 45.45 16.45
C GLY A 3 -55.96 45.33 14.95
N LEU A 4 -54.69 45.37 14.54
CA LEU A 4 -54.23 45.18 13.17
C LEU A 4 -53.99 43.68 12.93
N MET A 5 -54.85 43.05 12.14
CA MET A 5 -54.64 41.67 11.66
C MET A 5 -53.79 41.70 10.39
N LEU A 6 -52.57 41.18 10.48
CA LEU A 6 -51.73 40.91 9.30
C LEU A 6 -52.17 39.57 8.69
N ALA A 7 -52.67 39.61 7.48
CA ALA A 7 -52.94 38.43 6.67
C ALA A 7 -51.66 38.02 5.91
N ILE A 8 -51.07 36.86 6.24
CA ILE A 8 -49.97 36.25 5.52
C ILE A 8 -50.55 35.40 4.40
N GLY A 9 -50.46 35.86 3.16
CA GLY A 9 -50.81 35.10 1.97
C GLY A 9 -49.74 34.05 1.62
N PRO A 10 -50.13 32.89 1.05
CA PRO A 10 -49.15 31.86 0.64
C PRO A 10 -48.34 32.37 -0.57
N VAL A 11 -47.03 32.33 -0.43
CA VAL A 11 -46.11 32.53 -1.56
C VAL A 11 -46.10 31.26 -2.41
N ALA A 12 -46.73 31.34 -3.59
CA ALA A 12 -46.63 30.28 -4.59
C ALA A 12 -45.24 30.33 -5.22
N ALA A 13 -44.42 29.31 -4.96
CA ALA A 13 -43.16 29.09 -5.66
C ALA A 13 -43.45 28.79 -7.13
N GLN A 14 -43.13 29.70 -8.02
CA GLN A 14 -43.15 29.47 -9.47
C GLN A 14 -42.03 28.50 -9.83
N GLN A 15 -42.40 27.24 -10.10
CA GLN A 15 -41.53 26.29 -10.78
C GLN A 15 -41.44 26.74 -12.24
N GLY A 16 -40.28 27.29 -12.59
CA GLY A 16 -39.92 27.53 -13.99
C GLY A 16 -39.87 26.21 -14.78
N PRO A 17 -40.19 26.23 -16.08
CA PRO A 17 -40.13 25.02 -16.90
C PRO A 17 -38.74 24.44 -16.86
N ALA A 18 -38.65 23.12 -16.60
CA ALA A 18 -37.41 22.39 -16.68
C ALA A 18 -36.81 22.54 -18.09
N PRO A 19 -35.50 22.75 -18.21
CA PRO A 19 -34.87 22.85 -19.52
C PRO A 19 -35.02 21.50 -20.24
N THR A 20 -35.88 21.47 -21.26
CA THR A 20 -35.97 20.37 -22.23
C THR A 20 -34.79 20.49 -23.22
N GLY A 21 -33.54 20.43 -22.70
CA GLY A 21 -32.38 20.20 -23.52
C GLY A 21 -32.27 18.69 -23.77
N ALA A 22 -32.42 18.26 -25.01
CA ALA A 22 -32.05 16.93 -25.41
C ALA A 22 -30.60 16.66 -24.94
N VAL A 23 -30.40 15.59 -24.16
CA VAL A 23 -29.06 15.11 -23.83
C VAL A 23 -28.42 14.75 -25.15
N VAL A 24 -27.52 15.61 -25.65
CA VAL A 24 -26.68 15.31 -26.81
C VAL A 24 -25.66 14.30 -26.33
N ASP A 25 -25.83 13.05 -26.73
CA ASP A 25 -24.83 12.00 -26.50
C ASP A 25 -23.57 12.38 -27.29
N MET A 26 -22.63 13.02 -26.62
CA MET A 26 -21.35 13.39 -27.25
C MET A 26 -20.55 12.12 -27.47
N ALA A 27 -20.13 11.91 -28.72
CA ALA A 27 -19.24 10.83 -29.07
C ALA A 27 -18.05 10.79 -28.10
N THR A 28 -17.71 9.60 -27.62
CA THR A 28 -16.60 9.39 -26.70
C THR A 28 -15.33 10.00 -27.31
N VAL A 29 -14.87 11.10 -26.73
CA VAL A 29 -13.57 11.69 -27.13
C VAL A 29 -12.49 10.78 -26.60
N GLN A 30 -11.90 9.98 -27.49
CA GLN A 30 -10.74 9.18 -27.16
C GLN A 30 -9.54 10.12 -27.02
N VAL A 31 -9.19 10.47 -25.79
CA VAL A 31 -7.99 11.27 -25.52
C VAL A 31 -6.79 10.35 -25.71
N THR A 32 -6.21 10.38 -26.89
CA THR A 32 -4.90 9.77 -27.21
C THR A 32 -3.77 10.72 -26.77
N GLY A 33 -3.77 11.10 -25.51
CA GLY A 33 -2.63 11.79 -24.91
C GLY A 33 -1.58 10.75 -24.49
N GLU A 34 -0.30 11.07 -24.70
CA GLU A 34 0.75 10.30 -24.06
C GLU A 34 0.52 10.30 -22.55
N GLN A 35 0.32 9.14 -21.94
CA GLN A 35 0.23 9.08 -20.50
C GLN A 35 1.58 9.52 -19.90
N PRO A 36 1.59 10.50 -18.97
CA PRO A 36 2.83 10.91 -18.35
C PRO A 36 3.49 9.69 -17.68
N GLY A 37 4.81 9.65 -17.71
CA GLY A 37 5.60 8.66 -16.99
C GLY A 37 5.40 8.79 -15.47
N PRO A 38 6.10 7.98 -14.67
CA PRO A 38 6.08 8.10 -13.21
C PRO A 38 6.52 9.51 -12.80
N GLY A 39 6.01 10.00 -11.66
CA GLY A 39 6.39 11.31 -11.14
C GLY A 39 7.90 11.39 -10.91
N LEU A 40 8.55 12.31 -11.60
CA LEU A 40 9.97 12.58 -11.47
C LEU A 40 10.15 14.06 -11.11
N TRP A 41 10.67 14.34 -9.92
CA TRP A 41 10.87 15.70 -9.43
C TRP A 41 12.32 16.09 -9.45
N LYS A 42 12.61 17.29 -9.91
CA LYS A 42 13.94 17.89 -9.90
C LYS A 42 14.05 18.93 -8.79
N VAL A 43 14.97 18.73 -7.88
CA VAL A 43 15.33 19.70 -6.84
C VAL A 43 16.72 20.22 -7.12
N THR A 44 16.88 21.54 -7.22
CA THR A 44 18.16 22.18 -7.50
C THR A 44 18.60 23.00 -6.30
N ALA A 45 19.79 22.75 -5.78
CA ALA A 45 20.40 23.55 -4.73
C ALA A 45 21.04 24.83 -5.29
N PRO A 46 21.23 25.88 -4.47
CA PRO A 46 21.86 27.15 -4.92
C PRO A 46 23.24 26.97 -5.54
N GLN A 47 23.99 25.92 -5.15
CA GLN A 47 25.33 25.58 -5.64
C GLN A 47 25.31 24.81 -6.97
N GLY A 48 24.12 24.61 -7.56
CA GLY A 48 23.95 23.88 -8.82
C GLY A 48 23.83 22.36 -8.69
N HIS A 49 23.91 21.81 -7.49
CA HIS A 49 23.64 20.39 -7.29
C HIS A 49 22.17 20.06 -7.58
N VAL A 50 21.94 18.93 -8.22
CA VAL A 50 20.60 18.49 -8.62
C VAL A 50 20.30 17.14 -7.98
N LEU A 51 19.13 17.05 -7.33
CA LEU A 51 18.55 15.80 -6.85
C LEU A 51 17.29 15.48 -7.68
N TRP A 52 17.26 14.31 -8.26
CA TRP A 52 16.08 13.77 -8.91
C TRP A 52 15.39 12.79 -7.96
N ILE A 53 14.08 12.97 -7.76
CA ILE A 53 13.27 12.11 -6.90
C ILE A 53 12.25 11.39 -7.77
N LEU A 54 12.37 10.06 -7.86
CA LEU A 54 11.42 9.21 -8.56
C LEU A 54 10.33 8.74 -7.60
N GLY A 55 9.08 9.13 -7.86
CA GLY A 55 7.92 8.59 -7.16
C GLY A 55 7.45 7.29 -7.82
N THR A 56 7.41 6.22 -7.05
CA THR A 56 6.88 4.93 -7.52
C THR A 56 5.56 4.61 -6.83
N VAL A 57 4.66 3.94 -7.55
CA VAL A 57 3.38 3.45 -7.02
C VAL A 57 3.42 1.93 -6.98
N SER A 58 3.03 1.37 -5.85
CA SER A 58 2.87 -0.07 -5.66
C SER A 58 1.65 -0.32 -4.78
N PRO A 59 0.83 -1.33 -5.06
CA PRO A 59 0.95 -2.33 -6.12
C PRO A 59 0.46 -1.83 -7.49
N LEU A 60 0.94 -2.45 -8.56
CA LEU A 60 0.53 -2.18 -9.94
C LEU A 60 -0.16 -3.40 -10.59
N PRO A 61 -1.14 -3.19 -11.51
CA PRO A 61 -1.66 -4.27 -12.32
C PRO A 61 -0.55 -4.98 -13.10
N SER A 62 -0.63 -6.30 -13.19
CA SER A 62 0.42 -7.12 -13.84
C SER A 62 0.62 -6.83 -15.34
N GLY A 63 -0.39 -6.24 -16.01
CA GLY A 63 -0.34 -5.87 -17.44
C GLY A 63 0.08 -4.44 -17.73
N VAL A 64 0.36 -3.62 -16.71
CA VAL A 64 0.78 -2.22 -16.92
C VAL A 64 2.20 -2.20 -17.49
N GLN A 65 2.34 -1.57 -18.67
CA GLN A 65 3.65 -1.23 -19.21
C GLN A 65 4.11 0.10 -18.61
N TRP A 66 5.20 0.04 -17.86
CA TRP A 66 5.80 1.22 -17.29
C TRP A 66 6.64 1.95 -18.35
N ARG A 67 6.31 3.22 -18.61
CA ARG A 67 7.09 4.07 -19.52
C ARG A 67 8.30 4.61 -18.76
N SER A 68 9.45 4.03 -19.02
CA SER A 68 10.71 4.32 -18.30
C SER A 68 11.62 5.32 -19.03
N ASP A 69 11.30 5.71 -20.27
CA ASP A 69 12.21 6.47 -21.15
C ASP A 69 12.78 7.74 -20.52
N GLU A 70 11.97 8.52 -19.80
CA GLU A 70 12.42 9.75 -19.14
C GLU A 70 13.30 9.42 -17.92
N VAL A 71 12.93 8.42 -17.17
CA VAL A 71 13.70 7.95 -16.00
C VAL A 71 15.04 7.39 -16.45
N GLU A 72 15.07 6.59 -17.50
CA GLU A 72 16.30 6.02 -18.06
C GLU A 72 17.24 7.11 -18.57
N ARG A 73 16.71 8.12 -19.29
CA ARG A 73 17.51 9.28 -19.71
C ARG A 73 18.06 10.07 -18.51
N THR A 74 17.28 10.20 -17.45
CA THR A 74 17.75 10.89 -16.23
C THR A 74 18.84 10.09 -15.55
N ILE A 75 18.68 8.76 -15.45
CA ILE A 75 19.69 7.86 -14.86
C ILE A 75 21.01 7.94 -15.65
N ALA A 76 20.94 8.06 -16.98
CA ALA A 76 22.15 8.21 -17.82
C ALA A 76 22.95 9.49 -17.55
N GLY A 77 22.33 10.49 -16.93
CA GLY A 77 22.94 11.80 -16.65
C GLY A 77 23.25 12.07 -15.18
N VAL A 78 23.14 11.09 -14.27
CA VAL A 78 23.46 11.28 -12.85
C VAL A 78 24.78 10.59 -12.48
N ASP A 79 25.47 11.14 -11.50
CA ASP A 79 26.73 10.57 -10.99
C ASP A 79 26.46 9.49 -9.92
N HIS A 80 25.37 9.62 -9.17
CA HIS A 80 25.05 8.76 -8.03
C HIS A 80 23.57 8.36 -8.05
N VAL A 81 23.29 7.16 -7.55
CA VAL A 81 21.92 6.67 -7.32
C VAL A 81 21.79 6.29 -5.85
N LEU A 82 20.79 6.85 -5.18
CA LEU A 82 20.41 6.47 -3.84
C LEU A 82 19.32 5.41 -3.89
N GLY A 83 19.46 4.36 -3.08
CA GLY A 83 18.43 3.33 -2.93
C GLY A 83 17.19 3.84 -2.19
N ASP A 84 16.20 2.99 -2.06
CA ASP A 84 14.96 3.34 -1.33
C ASP A 84 15.29 3.63 0.14
N PRO A 85 14.93 4.82 0.68
CA PRO A 85 15.09 5.10 2.10
C PRO A 85 14.15 4.21 2.92
N GLY A 86 14.56 3.84 4.12
CA GLY A 86 13.74 3.00 4.99
C GLY A 86 14.53 2.32 6.09
N PHE A 87 13.95 1.25 6.62
CA PHE A 87 14.59 0.42 7.63
C PHE A 87 14.81 -0.98 7.08
N SER A 88 15.94 -1.57 7.39
CA SER A 88 16.23 -2.97 7.10
C SER A 88 16.69 -3.69 8.37
N LEU A 89 16.37 -4.97 8.47
CA LEU A 89 16.85 -5.81 9.56
C LEU A 89 18.19 -6.43 9.12
N ASP A 90 19.28 -6.02 9.75
CA ASP A 90 20.57 -6.66 9.56
C ASP A 90 20.67 -7.86 10.52
N ALA A 91 20.20 -8.98 10.02
CA ALA A 91 20.27 -10.25 10.72
C ALA A 91 21.15 -11.20 9.89
N LYS A 92 22.37 -11.45 10.33
CA LYS A 92 23.28 -12.40 9.67
C LYS A 92 22.78 -13.84 9.85
N ILE A 93 21.78 -14.23 9.04
CA ILE A 93 21.23 -15.59 9.08
C ILE A 93 21.69 -16.34 7.83
N GLY A 94 22.54 -17.36 8.02
CA GLY A 94 22.82 -18.33 6.95
C GLY A 94 21.55 -19.17 6.65
N VAL A 95 21.45 -19.69 5.43
CA VAL A 95 20.25 -20.43 4.94
C VAL A 95 19.87 -21.58 5.90
N PHE A 96 20.81 -22.36 6.37
CA PHE A 96 20.58 -23.47 7.33
C PHE A 96 20.02 -22.97 8.67
N LYS A 97 20.57 -21.89 9.22
CA LYS A 97 20.07 -21.30 10.46
C LYS A 97 18.65 -20.72 10.25
N GLY A 98 18.36 -20.14 9.09
CA GLY A 98 17.05 -19.67 8.72
C GLY A 98 16.01 -20.80 8.72
N LEU A 99 16.32 -21.95 8.12
CA LEU A 99 15.44 -23.11 8.10
C LEU A 99 15.14 -23.64 9.52
N THR A 100 16.13 -23.68 10.41
CA THR A 100 15.93 -24.13 11.80
C THR A 100 15.10 -23.15 12.64
N LEU A 101 15.04 -21.87 12.24
CA LEU A 101 14.23 -20.84 12.91
C LEU A 101 12.81 -20.76 12.35
N LEU A 102 12.52 -21.37 11.20
CA LEU A 102 11.22 -21.28 10.55
C LEU A 102 10.05 -21.72 11.43
N PRO A 103 10.11 -22.86 12.16
CA PRO A 103 9.02 -23.25 13.07
C PRO A 103 8.80 -22.22 14.19
N LEU A 104 9.87 -21.60 14.68
CA LEU A 104 9.81 -20.56 15.70
C LEU A 104 9.15 -19.29 15.14
N ALA A 105 9.56 -18.84 13.94
CA ALA A 105 8.98 -17.72 13.24
C ALA A 105 7.48 -17.93 12.93
N MET A 106 7.08 -19.14 12.53
CA MET A 106 5.67 -19.46 12.32
C MET A 106 4.83 -19.38 13.61
N LYS A 107 5.42 -19.69 14.76
CA LYS A 107 4.74 -19.52 16.05
C LYS A 107 4.54 -18.04 16.43
N THR A 108 5.44 -17.15 16.04
CA THR A 108 5.28 -15.70 16.32
C THR A 108 4.12 -15.08 15.53
N ALA A 109 3.68 -15.71 14.45
CA ALA A 109 2.50 -15.28 13.70
C ALA A 109 1.19 -15.53 14.46
N ARG A 110 1.19 -16.35 15.50
CA ARG A 110 0.01 -16.73 16.29
C ARG A 110 -0.16 -15.81 17.49
N ASP A 111 -1.40 -15.66 17.94
CA ASP A 111 -1.66 -14.99 19.21
C ASP A 111 -0.97 -15.74 20.36
N PRO A 112 -0.23 -15.05 21.26
CA PRO A 112 0.53 -15.69 22.33
C PRO A 112 -0.36 -16.42 23.36
N GLN A 113 -1.61 -15.99 23.48
CA GLN A 113 -2.61 -16.58 24.39
C GLN A 113 -3.49 -17.63 23.71
N GLY A 114 -3.24 -17.91 22.41
CA GLY A 114 -4.01 -18.88 21.63
C GLY A 114 -5.42 -18.42 21.26
N ARG A 115 -5.74 -17.14 21.44
CA ARG A 115 -7.04 -16.55 21.06
C ARG A 115 -7.19 -16.54 19.55
N THR A 116 -8.42 -16.56 19.10
CA THR A 116 -8.80 -16.39 17.70
C THR A 116 -9.23 -14.93 17.42
N LEU A 117 -9.29 -14.52 16.16
CA LEU A 117 -9.61 -13.15 15.78
C LEU A 117 -10.97 -12.67 16.32
N ASP A 118 -11.97 -13.57 16.42
CA ASP A 118 -13.27 -13.25 17.01
C ASP A 118 -13.20 -12.92 18.51
N GLN A 119 -12.17 -13.42 19.20
CA GLN A 119 -11.93 -13.14 20.62
C GLN A 119 -11.07 -11.88 20.86
N ILE A 120 -10.33 -11.43 19.83
CA ILE A 120 -9.42 -10.30 19.92
C ILE A 120 -10.09 -9.01 19.40
N LEU A 121 -10.86 -9.14 18.32
CA LEU A 121 -11.41 -7.99 17.58
C LEU A 121 -12.77 -7.56 18.11
N PRO A 122 -13.10 -6.25 18.03
CA PRO A 122 -14.47 -5.79 18.21
C PRO A 122 -15.42 -6.48 17.23
N ALA A 123 -16.65 -6.75 17.65
CA ALA A 123 -17.64 -7.48 16.83
C ALA A 123 -17.85 -6.86 15.43
N ALA A 124 -17.86 -5.52 15.34
CA ALA A 124 -18.02 -4.82 14.05
C ALA A 124 -16.83 -5.05 13.11
N SER A 125 -15.59 -4.99 13.64
CA SER A 125 -14.36 -5.24 12.87
C SER A 125 -14.28 -6.70 12.43
N TYR A 126 -14.67 -7.62 13.31
CA TYR A 126 -14.71 -9.05 12.97
C TYR A 126 -15.76 -9.37 11.89
N ALA A 127 -16.93 -8.73 11.94
CA ALA A 127 -17.94 -8.90 10.90
C ALA A 127 -17.45 -8.42 9.53
N ARG A 128 -16.76 -7.27 9.47
CA ARG A 128 -16.09 -6.81 8.22
C ARG A 128 -15.04 -7.79 7.74
N TRP A 129 -14.20 -8.26 8.66
CA TRP A 129 -13.18 -9.28 8.38
C TRP A 129 -13.77 -10.52 7.72
N LEU A 130 -14.85 -11.09 8.26
CA LEU A 130 -15.51 -12.28 7.71
C LEU A 130 -15.96 -12.08 6.27
N GLY A 131 -16.54 -10.92 5.93
CA GLY A 131 -16.96 -10.59 4.57
C GLY A 131 -15.79 -10.54 3.60
N LEU A 132 -14.71 -9.85 3.98
CA LEU A 132 -13.50 -9.73 3.16
C LEU A 132 -12.76 -11.08 3.05
N LYS A 133 -12.63 -11.80 4.15
CA LYS A 133 -12.03 -13.14 4.16
C LYS A 133 -12.77 -14.08 3.22
N GLN A 134 -14.11 -14.13 3.30
CA GLN A 134 -14.91 -14.98 2.41
C GLN A 134 -14.68 -14.61 0.95
N THR A 135 -14.55 -13.32 0.66
CA THR A 135 -14.34 -12.82 -0.70
C THR A 135 -12.98 -13.19 -1.25
N TYR A 136 -11.91 -13.04 -0.48
CA TYR A 136 -10.53 -13.14 -0.98
C TYR A 136 -9.81 -14.43 -0.58
N MET A 137 -10.14 -15.04 0.55
CA MET A 137 -9.46 -16.21 1.12
C MET A 137 -10.35 -17.44 1.22
N GLY A 138 -11.68 -17.29 1.06
CA GLY A 138 -12.64 -18.40 1.17
C GLY A 138 -12.68 -18.96 2.59
N ASN A 139 -12.65 -20.31 2.68
CA ASN A 139 -12.83 -21.06 3.93
C ASN A 139 -11.51 -21.31 4.70
N ASP A 140 -10.48 -20.46 4.53
CA ASP A 140 -9.24 -20.61 5.31
C ASP A 140 -9.52 -20.39 6.80
N ARG A 141 -9.47 -21.48 7.58
CA ARG A 141 -9.63 -21.45 9.04
C ARG A 141 -8.30 -21.21 9.78
N GLY A 142 -7.19 -21.38 9.09
CA GLY A 142 -5.87 -21.24 9.68
C GLY A 142 -5.56 -19.80 10.08
N VAL A 143 -6.02 -18.85 9.27
CA VAL A 143 -5.81 -17.43 9.48
C VAL A 143 -6.51 -16.87 10.72
N GLU A 144 -7.59 -17.50 11.18
CA GLU A 144 -8.31 -17.08 12.40
C GLU A 144 -7.47 -17.16 13.67
N LYS A 145 -6.40 -17.95 13.65
CA LYS A 145 -5.48 -18.13 14.77
C LYS A 145 -4.25 -17.23 14.69
N ASP A 146 -4.14 -16.43 13.65
CA ASP A 146 -3.04 -15.49 13.50
C ASP A 146 -3.29 -14.22 14.30
N ARG A 147 -2.21 -13.51 14.62
CA ARG A 147 -2.31 -12.14 15.15
C ARG A 147 -3.02 -11.23 14.14
N PRO A 148 -3.75 -10.21 14.58
CA PRO A 148 -4.47 -9.30 13.69
C PRO A 148 -3.60 -8.76 12.54
N LEU A 149 -2.41 -8.24 12.83
CA LEU A 149 -1.49 -7.73 11.81
C LEU A 149 -1.08 -8.79 10.77
N VAL A 150 -0.84 -10.03 11.20
CA VAL A 150 -0.48 -11.13 10.28
C VAL A 150 -1.67 -11.53 9.43
N ALA A 151 -2.86 -11.59 10.02
CA ALA A 151 -4.10 -11.91 9.30
C ALA A 151 -4.42 -10.84 8.24
N SER A 152 -4.28 -9.54 8.57
CA SER A 152 -4.45 -8.45 7.61
C SER A 152 -3.45 -8.51 6.46
N GLY A 153 -2.19 -8.84 6.75
CA GLY A 153 -1.16 -9.03 5.74
C GLY A 153 -1.50 -10.18 4.77
N ARG A 154 -2.03 -11.29 5.28
CA ARG A 154 -2.50 -12.41 4.43
C ARG A 154 -3.70 -12.03 3.58
N LEU A 155 -4.65 -11.28 4.14
CA LEU A 155 -5.80 -10.76 3.40
C LEU A 155 -5.33 -9.84 2.25
N TYR A 156 -4.40 -8.94 2.54
CA TYR A 156 -3.83 -8.05 1.55
C TYR A 156 -3.15 -8.81 0.40
N GLN A 157 -2.35 -9.83 0.70
CA GLN A 157 -1.74 -10.68 -0.31
C GLN A 157 -2.78 -11.44 -1.16
N ALA A 158 -3.83 -11.95 -0.53
CA ALA A 158 -4.94 -12.60 -1.24
C ALA A 158 -5.70 -11.61 -2.15
N PHE A 159 -5.92 -10.38 -1.68
CA PHE A 159 -6.48 -9.28 -2.47
C PHE A 159 -5.61 -8.96 -3.69
N LEU A 160 -4.30 -8.78 -3.52
CA LEU A 160 -3.38 -8.51 -4.62
C LEU A 160 -3.44 -9.61 -5.68
N LYS A 161 -3.36 -10.87 -5.23
CA LYS A 161 -3.40 -12.03 -6.11
C LYS A 161 -4.70 -12.10 -6.92
N ARG A 162 -5.84 -11.90 -6.25
CA ARG A 162 -7.15 -11.98 -6.91
C ARG A 162 -7.39 -10.88 -7.94
N ASN A 163 -6.84 -9.69 -7.70
CA ASN A 163 -6.96 -8.54 -8.59
C ASN A 163 -5.83 -8.41 -9.60
N GLY A 164 -4.94 -9.41 -9.70
CA GLY A 164 -3.81 -9.37 -10.63
C GLY A 164 -2.81 -8.24 -10.36
N LEU A 165 -2.74 -7.79 -9.11
CA LEU A 165 -1.81 -6.74 -8.67
C LEU A 165 -0.47 -7.35 -8.25
N ARG A 166 0.61 -6.61 -8.48
CA ARG A 166 1.99 -7.02 -8.12
C ARG A 166 2.76 -5.88 -7.48
N ASP A 167 3.68 -6.23 -6.59
CA ASP A 167 4.55 -5.29 -5.86
C ASP A 167 5.60 -4.64 -6.77
N GLY A 168 5.21 -3.82 -7.73
CA GLY A 168 6.12 -2.99 -8.52
C GLY A 168 7.41 -3.66 -9.04
N LYS A 169 7.43 -4.99 -9.14
CA LYS A 169 8.60 -5.78 -9.57
C LYS A 169 9.11 -5.33 -10.94
N GLN A 170 8.19 -5.04 -11.87
CA GLN A 170 8.52 -4.56 -13.20
C GLN A 170 9.27 -3.21 -13.18
N VAL A 171 8.93 -2.33 -12.24
CA VAL A 171 9.61 -1.04 -12.05
C VAL A 171 11.04 -1.28 -11.55
N LYS A 172 11.20 -2.12 -10.53
CA LYS A 172 12.53 -2.47 -9.98
C LYS A 172 13.42 -3.14 -11.02
N GLU A 173 12.87 -4.01 -11.86
CA GLU A 173 13.61 -4.67 -12.93
C GLU A 173 14.04 -3.67 -14.02
N ALA A 174 13.18 -2.71 -14.39
CA ALA A 174 13.53 -1.68 -15.35
C ALA A 174 14.64 -0.76 -14.82
N LEU A 175 14.49 -0.27 -13.58
CA LEU A 175 15.52 0.52 -12.90
C LEU A 175 16.85 -0.25 -12.80
N GLY A 176 16.82 -1.53 -12.42
CA GLY A 176 18.01 -2.37 -12.31
C GLY A 176 18.73 -2.55 -13.67
N ARG A 177 17.98 -2.63 -14.77
CA ARG A 177 18.57 -2.65 -16.12
C ARG A 177 19.22 -1.30 -16.47
N ALA A 178 18.56 -0.19 -16.17
CA ALA A 178 19.09 1.15 -16.42
C ALA A 178 20.37 1.42 -15.62
N TYR A 179 20.38 1.08 -14.33
CA TYR A 179 21.58 1.21 -13.49
C TYR A 179 22.76 0.39 -14.05
N LYS A 180 22.48 -0.86 -14.43
CA LYS A 180 23.51 -1.73 -15.00
C LYS A 180 24.05 -1.23 -16.34
N ALA A 181 23.21 -0.65 -17.18
CA ALA A 181 23.61 -0.10 -18.48
C ALA A 181 24.58 1.08 -18.36
N HIS A 182 24.54 1.81 -17.22
CA HIS A 182 25.39 2.98 -16.94
C HIS A 182 26.43 2.73 -15.84
N ASP A 183 26.68 1.47 -15.46
CA ASP A 183 27.61 1.05 -14.39
C ASP A 183 27.33 1.74 -13.04
N LEU A 184 26.08 2.10 -12.79
CA LEU A 184 25.65 2.73 -11.55
C LEU A 184 25.23 1.65 -10.54
N LYS A 185 25.57 1.88 -9.27
CA LYS A 185 25.17 1.02 -8.15
C LYS A 185 24.39 1.85 -7.14
N PRO A 186 23.13 1.50 -6.84
CA PRO A 186 22.39 2.19 -5.81
C PRO A 186 23.10 2.12 -4.46
N GLU A 187 23.32 3.28 -3.86
CA GLU A 187 23.90 3.38 -2.52
C GLU A 187 22.83 3.03 -1.49
N ASP A 188 23.18 2.20 -0.52
CA ASP A 188 22.29 1.81 0.55
C ASP A 188 22.14 2.94 1.57
N VAL A 189 20.97 3.57 1.59
CA VAL A 189 20.62 4.66 2.51
C VAL A 189 19.65 4.21 3.61
N GLN A 190 19.44 2.91 3.77
CA GLN A 190 18.55 2.35 4.79
C GLN A 190 19.19 2.39 6.18
N VAL A 191 18.37 2.69 7.19
CA VAL A 191 18.76 2.53 8.60
C VAL A 191 18.73 1.05 8.94
N LYS A 192 19.90 0.49 9.26
CA LYS A 192 20.05 -0.93 9.59
C LYS A 192 19.81 -1.17 11.06
N LEU A 193 18.75 -1.89 11.37
CA LEU A 193 18.45 -2.37 12.72
C LEU A 193 19.15 -3.72 12.92
N LYS A 194 20.18 -3.73 13.76
CA LYS A 194 20.92 -4.95 14.06
C LYS A 194 20.11 -5.85 14.98
N VAL A 195 19.99 -7.11 14.64
CA VAL A 195 19.41 -8.16 15.48
C VAL A 195 20.46 -9.23 15.74
N ASP A 196 21.12 -9.15 16.89
CA ASP A 196 22.22 -10.05 17.23
C ASP A 196 21.69 -11.43 17.68
N ASP A 197 20.64 -11.47 18.48
CA ASP A 197 19.98 -12.72 18.92
C ASP A 197 18.58 -12.88 18.32
N ILE A 198 18.51 -13.35 17.09
CA ILE A 198 17.25 -13.60 16.40
C ILE A 198 16.38 -14.63 17.10
N ARG A 199 17.01 -15.67 17.69
CA ARG A 199 16.26 -16.70 18.40
C ARG A 199 15.62 -16.15 19.67
N GLY A 200 16.35 -15.33 20.42
CA GLY A 200 15.84 -14.62 21.59
C GLY A 200 14.70 -13.69 21.22
N THR A 201 14.92 -12.84 20.21
CA THR A 201 13.89 -11.91 19.69
C THR A 201 12.62 -12.64 19.24
N LEU A 202 12.73 -13.76 18.50
CA LEU A 202 11.58 -14.56 18.10
C LEU A 202 10.85 -15.20 19.31
N LYS A 203 11.58 -15.64 20.34
CA LYS A 203 10.98 -16.17 21.56
C LYS A 203 10.24 -15.07 22.33
N GLU A 204 10.84 -13.89 22.45
CA GLU A 204 10.22 -12.74 23.09
C GLU A 204 8.93 -12.33 22.36
N LEU A 205 8.97 -12.24 21.02
CA LEU A 205 7.79 -11.96 20.20
C LEU A 205 6.68 -13.01 20.36
N GLN A 206 7.00 -14.25 20.69
CA GLN A 206 5.98 -15.27 20.95
C GLN A 206 5.16 -15.00 22.21
N THR A 207 5.75 -14.37 23.20
CA THR A 207 5.13 -14.09 24.51
C THR A 207 4.65 -12.65 24.64
N THR A 208 5.16 -11.76 23.80
CA THR A 208 4.79 -10.34 23.84
C THR A 208 3.41 -10.14 23.24
N GLU A 209 2.52 -9.52 24.01
CA GLU A 209 1.25 -9.02 23.50
C GLU A 209 1.48 -7.67 22.79
N VAL A 210 1.18 -7.62 21.52
CA VAL A 210 1.25 -6.39 20.70
C VAL A 210 -0.17 -5.97 20.39
N ASP A 211 -0.53 -4.74 20.72
CA ASP A 211 -1.81 -4.16 20.30
C ASP A 211 -1.73 -3.69 18.85
N ASP A 212 -1.98 -4.62 17.95
CA ASP A 212 -1.96 -4.40 16.50
C ASP A 212 -3.37 -4.23 15.89
N ARG A 213 -4.42 -4.13 16.74
CA ARG A 213 -5.81 -3.97 16.32
C ARG A 213 -6.03 -2.73 15.45
N ALA A 214 -5.45 -1.60 15.82
CA ALA A 214 -5.58 -0.37 15.05
C ALA A 214 -4.96 -0.49 13.64
N CYS A 215 -3.85 -1.21 13.50
CA CYS A 215 -3.24 -1.50 12.20
C CYS A 215 -4.12 -2.43 11.37
N PHE A 216 -4.69 -3.44 12.00
CA PHE A 216 -5.64 -4.37 11.36
C PHE A 216 -6.87 -3.62 10.82
N GLU A 217 -7.50 -2.80 11.64
CA GLU A 217 -8.73 -2.05 11.28
C GLU A 217 -8.50 -1.08 10.11
N ARG A 218 -7.31 -0.50 10.00
CA ARG A 218 -6.95 0.35 8.86
C ARG A 218 -6.75 -0.42 7.55
N THR A 219 -6.53 -1.72 7.62
CA THR A 219 -6.34 -2.58 6.45
C THR A 219 -7.68 -3.09 5.91
N LEU A 220 -8.72 -3.17 6.75
CA LEU A 220 -10.07 -3.56 6.37
C LEU A 220 -10.81 -2.44 5.63
#